data_8af6d54365df1fe35a355a4386569688
#
_entry.id   8af6d54365df1fe35a355a4386569688
#
_cell.length_a   1.000
_cell.length_b   1.000
_cell.length_c   1.000
_cell.angle_alpha   90.00
_cell.angle_beta   90.00
_cell.angle_gamma   90.00
#
_symmetry.space_group_name_H-M   'P 1'
#
loop_
_entity.id
_entity.type
_entity.pdbx_description
1 polymer ?
#
loop_
_entity_poly.entity_id
_entity_poly.type
_entity_poly.pdbx_seq_one_letter_code
_entity_poly.pdbx_strand_id
1 'polypeptide(L)'
;DSSTSRGLGDVYKRQALTISAKIKIPFYPVPMTMQTFVVLFLGVSLGYKIGLASVGLYLLEGILGLPVFSNSPEKGVGLIYFTGPTMGYLIGFLTASYLASKVNNRDSFLMVLTKLTIATSTIYILGLLWLGTLIGWDKPIFAFGAKPFLLAEIFKIMLLALITKKIIKIRNFI
;
A
#
# COMPACT_ATOMS: atom_id res chain seq x y z
N ASP A 1 -28.80 -12.69 1.05
CA ASP A 1 -28.32 -11.33 0.78
C ASP A 1 -26.79 -11.25 0.74
N SER A 2 -26.22 -12.05 -0.19
CA SER A 2 -24.78 -12.11 -0.40
C SER A 2 -24.19 -10.81 -1.00
N SER A 3 -25.01 -10.01 -1.68
CA SER A 3 -24.59 -8.73 -2.27
C SER A 3 -24.35 -7.65 -1.21
N THR A 4 -25.19 -7.58 -0.18
CA THR A 4 -25.07 -6.60 0.90
C THR A 4 -23.87 -6.89 1.79
N SER A 5 -23.58 -8.18 2.08
CA SER A 5 -22.41 -8.55 2.87
C SER A 5 -21.09 -8.32 2.12
N ARG A 6 -21.07 -8.53 0.80
CA ARG A 6 -19.91 -8.20 -0.05
C ARG A 6 -19.66 -6.70 -0.07
N GLY A 7 -20.69 -5.88 -0.26
CA GLY A 7 -20.57 -4.42 -0.25
C GLY A 7 -20.05 -3.86 1.08
N LEU A 8 -20.54 -4.39 2.22
CA LEU A 8 -20.04 -4.02 3.54
C LEU A 8 -18.55 -4.39 3.70
N GLY A 9 -18.18 -5.61 3.29
CA GLY A 9 -16.80 -6.06 3.35
C GLY A 9 -15.84 -5.14 2.56
N ASP A 10 -16.25 -4.67 1.39
CA ASP A 10 -15.44 -3.77 0.57
C ASP A 10 -15.30 -2.37 1.18
N VAL A 11 -16.33 -1.89 1.87
CA VAL A 11 -16.27 -0.63 2.64
C VAL A 11 -15.22 -0.73 3.75
N TYR A 12 -15.23 -1.79 4.56
CA TYR A 12 -14.25 -1.97 5.64
C TYR A 12 -12.80 -2.08 5.15
N LYS A 13 -12.58 -2.76 4.01
CA LYS A 13 -11.25 -2.89 3.40
C LYS A 13 -10.68 -1.54 2.97
N ARG A 14 -11.50 -0.70 2.35
CA ARG A 14 -11.13 0.68 1.94
C ARG A 14 -10.90 1.56 3.15
N GLN A 15 -11.74 1.45 4.18
CA GLN A 15 -11.58 2.17 5.43
C GLN A 15 -10.27 1.81 6.13
N ALA A 16 -9.85 0.53 6.10
CA ALA A 16 -8.56 0.12 6.64
C ALA A 16 -7.39 0.84 5.96
N LEU A 17 -7.42 1.01 4.63
CA LEU A 17 -6.43 1.80 3.90
C LEU A 17 -6.47 3.27 4.30
N THR A 18 -7.64 3.87 4.38
CA THR A 18 -7.81 5.27 4.80
C THR A 18 -7.30 5.51 6.22
N ILE A 19 -7.66 4.64 7.17
CA ILE A 19 -7.18 4.73 8.55
C ILE A 19 -5.67 4.58 8.61
N SER A 20 -5.11 3.59 7.88
CA SER A 20 -3.67 3.37 7.84
C SER A 20 -2.89 4.54 7.24
N ALA A 21 -3.51 5.29 6.32
CA ALA A 21 -2.95 6.52 5.77
C ALA A 21 -2.86 7.66 6.81
N LYS A 22 -3.76 7.68 7.79
CA LYS A 22 -3.79 8.68 8.85
C LYS A 22 -2.84 8.34 10.01
N ILE A 23 -2.45 7.10 10.16
CA ILE A 23 -1.38 6.68 11.07
C ILE A 23 -0.04 6.97 10.37
N LYS A 24 0.49 8.16 10.59
CA LYS A 24 1.68 8.65 9.90
C LYS A 24 2.69 9.29 10.86
N ILE A 25 3.96 9.14 10.50
CA ILE A 25 5.06 9.97 11.01
C ILE A 25 5.39 10.97 9.90
N PRO A 26 5.30 12.28 10.17
CA PRO A 26 5.50 13.30 9.14
C PRO A 26 6.99 13.40 8.76
N PHE A 27 7.35 12.85 7.61
CA PHE A 27 8.59 13.13 6.91
C PHE A 27 8.30 14.00 5.68
N TYR A 28 9.26 14.77 5.26
CA TYR A 28 9.18 15.53 4.03
C TYR A 28 10.18 14.98 3.01
N PRO A 29 9.84 14.84 1.73
CA PRO A 29 8.55 15.20 1.08
C PRO A 29 7.45 14.11 1.19
N VAL A 30 7.80 12.91 1.63
CA VAL A 30 6.89 11.75 1.70
C VAL A 30 6.72 11.32 3.15
N PRO A 31 5.48 11.21 3.65
CA PRO A 31 5.23 10.75 5.03
C PRO A 31 5.41 9.23 5.15
N MET A 32 5.83 8.77 6.32
CA MET A 32 5.79 7.36 6.69
C MET A 32 4.37 7.00 7.17
N THR A 33 3.79 5.95 6.60
CA THR A 33 2.44 5.49 6.97
C THR A 33 2.40 3.98 7.19
N MET A 34 1.29 3.48 7.76
CA MET A 34 1.01 2.05 7.86
C MET A 34 0.38 1.48 6.57
N GLN A 35 0.18 2.29 5.53
CA GLN A 35 -0.50 1.87 4.30
C GLN A 35 0.19 0.72 3.59
N THR A 36 1.53 0.72 3.52
CA THR A 36 2.28 -0.37 2.86
C THR A 36 1.96 -1.71 3.51
N PHE A 37 1.89 -1.78 4.84
CA PHE A 37 1.49 -2.99 5.56
C PHE A 37 0.08 -3.44 5.17
N VAL A 38 -0.89 -2.52 5.15
CA VAL A 38 -2.29 -2.84 4.83
C VAL A 38 -2.44 -3.27 3.38
N VAL A 39 -1.76 -2.63 2.44
CA VAL A 39 -1.75 -3.01 1.01
C VAL A 39 -1.26 -4.45 0.82
N LEU A 40 -0.14 -4.79 1.44
CA LEU A 40 0.41 -6.15 1.38
C LEU A 40 -0.53 -7.15 2.08
N PHE A 41 -1.07 -6.78 3.24
CA PHE A 41 -2.03 -7.60 3.98
C PHE A 41 -3.26 -7.94 3.13
N LEU A 42 -3.85 -6.95 2.45
CA LEU A 42 -5.00 -7.16 1.58
C LEU A 42 -4.65 -8.10 0.41
N GLY A 43 -3.48 -7.94 -0.21
CA GLY A 43 -3.00 -8.84 -1.25
C GLY A 43 -2.86 -10.28 -0.75
N VAL A 44 -2.19 -10.49 0.39
CA VAL A 44 -1.97 -11.82 0.98
C VAL A 44 -3.28 -12.46 1.43
N SER A 45 -4.15 -11.73 2.13
CA SER A 45 -5.34 -12.28 2.78
C SER A 45 -6.54 -12.46 1.83
N LEU A 46 -6.69 -11.61 0.83
CA LEU A 46 -7.88 -11.57 -0.04
C LEU A 46 -7.59 -12.03 -1.48
N GLY A 47 -6.30 -12.19 -1.83
CA GLY A 47 -5.90 -12.53 -3.19
C GLY A 47 -5.96 -11.33 -4.16
N TYR A 48 -5.57 -11.59 -5.42
CA TYR A 48 -5.36 -10.49 -6.37
C TYR A 48 -6.65 -9.76 -6.78
N LYS A 49 -7.76 -10.46 -6.97
CA LYS A 49 -9.02 -9.84 -7.44
C LYS A 49 -9.54 -8.81 -6.42
N ILE A 50 -9.72 -9.25 -5.17
CA ILE A 50 -10.29 -8.41 -4.12
C ILE A 50 -9.25 -7.41 -3.61
N GLY A 51 -7.99 -7.81 -3.48
CA GLY A 51 -6.90 -6.92 -3.09
C GLY A 51 -6.73 -5.74 -4.06
N LEU A 52 -6.67 -6.01 -5.37
CA LEU A 52 -6.61 -4.95 -6.39
C LEU A 52 -7.86 -4.09 -6.42
N ALA A 53 -9.06 -4.70 -6.32
CA ALA A 53 -10.31 -3.95 -6.28
C ALA A 53 -10.35 -2.99 -5.08
N SER A 54 -9.92 -3.45 -3.90
CA SER A 54 -9.88 -2.62 -2.69
C SER A 54 -8.92 -1.45 -2.81
N VAL A 55 -7.71 -1.68 -3.33
CA VAL A 55 -6.72 -0.61 -3.57
C VAL A 55 -7.21 0.32 -4.68
N GLY A 56 -7.75 -0.22 -5.78
CA GLY A 56 -8.27 0.57 -6.89
C GLY A 56 -9.42 1.48 -6.48
N LEU A 57 -10.36 0.98 -5.68
CA LEU A 57 -11.46 1.78 -5.12
C LEU A 57 -10.96 2.87 -4.18
N TYR A 58 -9.97 2.56 -3.33
CA TYR A 58 -9.33 3.55 -2.47
C TYR A 58 -8.69 4.70 -3.28
N LEU A 59 -7.97 4.38 -4.36
CA LEU A 59 -7.40 5.39 -5.26
C LEU A 59 -8.50 6.20 -5.97
N LEU A 60 -9.56 5.52 -6.43
CA LEU A 60 -10.70 6.18 -7.08
C LEU A 60 -11.42 7.16 -6.15
N GLU A 61 -11.65 6.77 -4.89
CA GLU A 61 -12.21 7.68 -3.87
C GLU A 61 -11.37 8.94 -3.70
N GLY A 62 -10.04 8.78 -3.65
CA GLY A 62 -9.12 9.91 -3.57
C GLY A 62 -9.16 10.81 -4.82
N ILE A 63 -9.27 10.23 -6.02
CA ILE A 63 -9.42 10.97 -7.29
C ILE A 63 -10.73 11.76 -7.31
N LEU A 64 -11.80 11.19 -6.78
CA LEU A 64 -13.12 11.85 -6.67
C LEU A 64 -13.17 12.94 -5.59
N GLY A 65 -12.08 13.19 -4.89
CA GLY A 65 -11.95 14.30 -3.94
C GLY A 65 -12.22 13.94 -2.49
N LEU A 66 -12.39 12.66 -2.15
CA LEU A 66 -12.48 12.26 -0.76
C LEU A 66 -11.11 12.37 -0.07
N PRO A 67 -11.03 12.89 1.18
CA PRO A 67 -9.76 13.11 1.88
C PRO A 67 -9.21 11.82 2.49
N VAL A 68 -9.02 10.79 1.66
CA VAL A 68 -8.60 9.44 2.07
C VAL A 68 -7.08 9.28 2.17
N PHE A 69 -6.31 10.13 1.49
CA PHE A 69 -4.86 10.06 1.46
C PHE A 69 -4.20 10.68 2.70
N SER A 70 -2.91 10.34 2.89
CA SER A 70 -2.16 10.66 4.11
C SER A 70 -2.12 12.17 4.44
N ASN A 71 -1.94 13.02 3.44
CA ASN A 71 -1.84 14.45 3.58
C ASN A 71 -3.05 15.20 3.01
N SER A 72 -4.21 14.55 2.92
CA SER A 72 -5.44 15.23 2.54
C SER A 72 -6.32 15.45 3.77
N PRO A 73 -7.04 16.60 3.83
CA PRO A 73 -7.14 17.63 2.78
C PRO A 73 -5.99 18.67 2.74
N GLU A 74 -5.03 18.66 3.66
CA GLU A 74 -4.05 19.74 3.86
C GLU A 74 -3.19 20.02 2.61
N LYS A 75 -2.84 18.98 1.85
CA LYS A 75 -2.10 19.09 0.57
C LYS A 75 -2.96 18.87 -0.66
N GLY A 76 -4.26 19.10 -0.53
CA GLY A 76 -5.23 18.97 -1.61
C GLY A 76 -6.02 17.68 -1.59
N VAL A 77 -7.02 17.62 -2.44
CA VAL A 77 -7.91 16.47 -2.66
C VAL A 77 -8.11 16.25 -4.16
N GLY A 78 -8.57 15.07 -4.52
CA GLY A 78 -8.84 14.74 -5.92
C GLY A 78 -7.56 14.68 -6.75
N LEU A 79 -7.66 15.04 -8.02
CA LEU A 79 -6.56 14.98 -8.98
C LEU A 79 -5.37 15.86 -8.56
N ILE A 80 -5.58 16.95 -7.83
CA ILE A 80 -4.51 17.83 -7.36
C ILE A 80 -3.54 17.05 -6.44
N TYR A 81 -4.04 16.13 -5.62
CA TYR A 81 -3.19 15.32 -4.76
C TYR A 81 -2.19 14.46 -5.55
N PHE A 82 -2.59 14.01 -6.76
CA PHE A 82 -1.74 13.21 -7.65
C PHE A 82 -0.62 14.01 -8.33
N THR A 83 -0.62 15.31 -8.24
CA THR A 83 0.52 16.14 -8.66
C THR A 83 1.61 16.22 -7.59
N GLY A 84 1.34 15.72 -6.40
CA GLY A 84 2.26 15.73 -5.26
C GLY A 84 3.27 14.57 -5.25
N PRO A 85 4.17 14.54 -4.27
CA PRO A 85 5.30 13.60 -4.23
C PRO A 85 4.91 12.14 -3.98
N THR A 86 3.70 11.87 -3.53
CA THR A 86 3.25 10.52 -3.13
C THR A 86 2.58 9.72 -4.24
N MET A 87 2.29 10.32 -5.39
CA MET A 87 1.55 9.67 -6.48
C MET A 87 2.19 8.36 -6.94
N GLY A 88 3.50 8.33 -7.16
CA GLY A 88 4.20 7.12 -7.61
C GLY A 88 4.07 5.98 -6.61
N TYR A 89 4.11 6.26 -5.31
CA TYR A 89 3.89 5.27 -4.25
C TYR A 89 2.46 4.73 -4.26
N LEU A 90 1.47 5.60 -4.48
CA LEU A 90 0.06 5.19 -4.55
C LEU A 90 -0.20 4.26 -5.73
N ILE A 91 0.38 4.53 -6.90
CA ILE A 91 0.31 3.62 -8.05
C ILE A 91 1.03 2.31 -7.74
N GLY A 92 2.17 2.38 -7.05
CA GLY A 92 2.91 1.22 -6.57
C GLY A 92 2.08 0.30 -5.66
N PHE A 93 1.06 0.80 -4.99
CA PHE A 93 0.16 -0.03 -4.18
C PHE A 93 -0.60 -1.09 -5.00
N LEU A 94 -0.96 -0.77 -6.23
CA LEU A 94 -1.61 -1.75 -7.13
C LEU A 94 -0.67 -2.91 -7.45
N THR A 95 0.56 -2.61 -7.86
CA THR A 95 1.57 -3.63 -8.17
C THR A 95 1.95 -4.46 -6.94
N ALA A 96 2.11 -3.81 -5.79
CA ALA A 96 2.45 -4.47 -4.54
C ALA A 96 1.34 -5.40 -4.06
N SER A 97 0.08 -4.98 -4.10
CA SER A 97 -1.07 -5.82 -3.75
C SER A 97 -1.16 -7.05 -4.65
N TYR A 98 -0.94 -6.87 -5.96
CA TYR A 98 -0.90 -7.98 -6.91
C TYR A 98 0.23 -8.97 -6.58
N LEU A 99 1.45 -8.48 -6.38
CA LEU A 99 2.60 -9.34 -6.09
C LEU A 99 2.46 -10.04 -4.73
N ALA A 100 1.98 -9.34 -3.71
CA ALA A 100 1.70 -9.94 -2.40
C ALA A 100 0.65 -11.06 -2.48
N SER A 101 -0.28 -10.98 -3.43
CA SER A 101 -1.27 -12.04 -3.66
C SER A 101 -0.68 -13.37 -4.14
N LYS A 102 0.56 -13.37 -4.64
CA LYS A 102 1.29 -14.57 -5.08
C LYS A 102 1.88 -15.38 -3.92
N VAL A 103 1.77 -14.89 -2.70
CA VAL A 103 2.13 -15.65 -1.51
C VAL A 103 1.15 -16.80 -1.32
N ASN A 104 1.68 -18.00 -1.06
CA ASN A 104 0.90 -19.22 -0.89
C ASN A 104 1.09 -19.82 0.51
N ASN A 105 0.12 -20.63 0.95
CA ASN A 105 0.19 -21.31 2.24
C ASN A 105 1.35 -22.33 2.33
N ARG A 106 1.83 -22.82 1.17
CA ARG A 106 2.96 -23.78 1.07
C ARG A 106 4.33 -23.09 1.06
N ASP A 107 4.38 -21.77 0.94
CA ASP A 107 5.64 -21.04 0.92
C ASP A 107 6.36 -21.17 2.27
N SER A 108 7.68 -21.35 2.22
CA SER A 108 8.53 -21.26 3.40
C SER A 108 8.55 -19.81 3.91
N PHE A 109 8.93 -19.61 5.17
CA PHE A 109 9.06 -18.27 5.73
C PHE A 109 9.98 -17.36 4.90
N LEU A 110 11.12 -17.90 4.45
CA LEU A 110 12.05 -17.16 3.59
C LEU A 110 11.44 -16.79 2.24
N MET A 111 10.67 -17.70 1.63
CA MET A 111 9.96 -17.43 0.38
C MET A 111 8.90 -16.33 0.56
N VAL A 112 8.18 -16.34 1.67
CA VAL A 112 7.22 -15.27 2.01
C VAL A 112 7.93 -13.93 2.15
N LEU A 113 9.03 -13.88 2.92
CA LEU A 113 9.85 -12.66 3.06
C LEU A 113 10.31 -12.14 1.71
N THR A 114 10.85 -13.00 0.84
CA THR A 114 11.32 -12.60 -0.49
C THR A 114 10.17 -12.01 -1.33
N LYS A 115 9.03 -12.69 -1.39
CA LYS A 115 7.86 -12.21 -2.15
C LYS A 115 7.35 -10.86 -1.63
N LEU A 116 7.25 -10.69 -0.32
CA LEU A 116 6.82 -9.43 0.28
C LEU A 116 7.84 -8.30 0.07
N THR A 117 9.13 -8.62 0.14
CA THR A 117 10.18 -7.64 -0.16
C THR A 117 10.13 -7.18 -1.61
N ILE A 118 9.96 -8.11 -2.56
CA ILE A 118 9.78 -7.76 -3.98
C ILE A 118 8.52 -6.88 -4.16
N ALA A 119 7.40 -7.26 -3.55
CA ALA A 119 6.18 -6.48 -3.61
C ALA A 119 6.36 -5.05 -3.08
N THR A 120 6.99 -4.90 -1.91
CA THR A 120 7.30 -3.59 -1.32
C THR A 120 8.24 -2.78 -2.20
N SER A 121 9.25 -3.42 -2.78
CA SER A 121 10.21 -2.75 -3.66
C SER A 121 9.53 -2.06 -4.85
N THR A 122 8.45 -2.61 -5.39
CA THR A 122 7.73 -1.97 -6.50
C THR A 122 7.10 -0.63 -6.09
N ILE A 123 6.65 -0.50 -4.84
CA ILE A 123 6.13 0.77 -4.30
C ILE A 123 7.24 1.84 -4.35
N TYR A 124 8.43 1.49 -3.86
CA TYR A 124 9.55 2.42 -3.79
C TYR A 124 10.15 2.72 -5.17
N ILE A 125 10.23 1.74 -6.06
CA ILE A 125 10.72 1.97 -7.43
C ILE A 125 9.83 3.00 -8.13
N LEU A 126 8.52 2.79 -8.15
CA LEU A 126 7.57 3.73 -8.77
C LEU A 126 7.53 5.07 -8.03
N GLY A 127 7.59 5.04 -6.70
CA GLY A 127 7.63 6.25 -5.88
C GLY A 127 8.86 7.10 -6.13
N LEU A 128 10.06 6.50 -6.17
CA LEU A 128 11.32 7.21 -6.41
C LEU A 128 11.42 7.73 -7.85
N LEU A 129 10.96 6.94 -8.84
CA LEU A 129 10.88 7.39 -10.22
C LEU A 129 10.01 8.65 -10.34
N TRP A 130 8.83 8.62 -9.75
CA TRP A 130 7.94 9.78 -9.73
C TRP A 130 8.57 10.97 -8.99
N LEU A 131 9.12 10.73 -7.80
CA LEU A 131 9.73 11.78 -6.99
C LEU A 131 10.90 12.45 -7.74
N GLY A 132 11.74 11.65 -8.42
CA GLY A 132 12.85 12.17 -9.21
C GLY A 132 12.39 13.05 -10.39
N THR A 133 11.29 12.68 -11.06
CA THR A 133 10.72 13.51 -12.13
C THR A 133 10.08 14.80 -11.59
N LEU A 134 9.57 14.75 -10.36
CA LEU A 134 8.88 15.88 -9.74
C LEU A 134 9.84 16.93 -9.18
N ILE A 135 10.86 16.51 -8.44
CA ILE A 135 11.74 17.45 -7.71
C ILE A 135 13.16 17.59 -8.34
N GLY A 136 13.44 16.81 -9.38
CA GLY A 136 14.71 16.81 -10.11
C GLY A 136 15.66 15.70 -9.66
N TRP A 137 16.34 15.10 -10.63
CA TRP A 137 17.29 14.00 -10.40
C TRP A 137 18.65 14.45 -9.83
N ASP A 138 18.87 15.76 -9.75
CA ASP A 138 20.01 16.38 -9.06
C ASP A 138 19.87 16.32 -7.54
N LYS A 139 18.69 16.01 -7.03
CA LYS A 139 18.41 15.86 -5.59
C LYS A 139 18.70 14.45 -5.09
N PRO A 140 18.98 14.26 -3.79
CA PRO A 140 19.21 12.94 -3.20
C PRO A 140 17.88 12.17 -3.04
N ILE A 141 17.30 11.73 -4.14
CA ILE A 141 15.96 11.14 -4.23
C ILE A 141 15.81 9.94 -3.30
N PHE A 142 16.80 9.04 -3.27
CA PHE A 142 16.76 7.88 -2.38
C PHE A 142 16.78 8.28 -0.90
N ALA A 143 17.55 9.28 -0.53
CA ALA A 143 17.61 9.76 0.84
C ALA A 143 16.30 10.39 1.31
N PHE A 144 15.53 11.00 0.38
CA PHE A 144 14.25 11.60 0.69
C PHE A 144 13.07 10.60 0.64
N GLY A 145 13.09 9.70 -0.32
CA GLY A 145 11.93 8.87 -0.66
C GLY A 145 12.00 7.41 -0.20
N ALA A 146 13.15 6.91 0.25
CA ALA A 146 13.29 5.53 0.68
C ALA A 146 14.05 5.36 2.00
N LYS A 147 15.22 5.96 2.13
CA LYS A 147 16.13 5.73 3.27
C LYS A 147 15.46 5.85 4.66
N PRO A 148 14.64 6.88 4.96
CA PRO A 148 14.01 7.03 6.26
C PRO A 148 13.02 5.90 6.60
N PHE A 149 12.53 5.20 5.58
CA PHE A 149 11.46 4.21 5.72
C PHE A 149 11.97 2.78 5.80
N LEU A 150 13.22 2.51 5.39
CA LEU A 150 13.76 1.15 5.24
C LEU A 150 13.61 0.30 6.49
N LEU A 151 13.94 0.84 7.65
CA LEU A 151 13.84 0.10 8.92
C LEU A 151 12.39 -0.25 9.25
N ALA A 152 11.48 0.69 9.06
CA ALA A 152 10.07 0.48 9.29
C ALA A 152 9.48 -0.54 8.30
N GLU A 153 9.90 -0.53 7.03
CA GLU A 153 9.45 -1.50 6.05
C GLU A 153 9.96 -2.91 6.36
N ILE A 154 11.22 -3.05 6.77
CA ILE A 154 11.74 -4.35 7.24
C ILE A 154 10.88 -4.89 8.37
N PHE A 155 10.55 -4.06 9.36
CA PHE A 155 9.71 -4.46 10.49
C PHE A 155 8.30 -4.88 10.03
N LYS A 156 7.66 -4.11 9.15
CA LYS A 156 6.32 -4.40 8.61
C LYS A 156 6.31 -5.71 7.81
N ILE A 157 7.30 -5.92 6.95
CA ILE A 157 7.44 -7.14 6.15
C ILE A 157 7.65 -8.36 7.06
N MET A 158 8.50 -8.24 8.07
CA MET A 158 8.76 -9.29 9.04
C MET A 158 7.48 -9.66 9.81
N LEU A 159 6.78 -8.66 10.33
CA LEU A 159 5.52 -8.86 11.05
C LEU A 159 4.48 -9.55 10.17
N LEU A 160 4.32 -9.10 8.93
CA LEU A 160 3.38 -9.70 8.00
C LEU A 160 3.76 -11.15 7.66
N ALA A 161 5.05 -11.42 7.45
CA ALA A 161 5.53 -12.77 7.17
C ALA A 161 5.23 -13.74 8.32
N LEU A 162 5.38 -13.28 9.57
CA LEU A 162 5.08 -14.10 10.77
C LEU A 162 3.60 -14.50 10.83
N ILE A 163 2.69 -13.60 10.47
CA ILE A 163 1.25 -13.85 10.55
C ILE A 163 0.66 -14.43 9.26
N THR A 164 1.42 -14.50 8.18
CA THR A 164 0.95 -14.90 6.84
C THR A 164 0.18 -16.21 6.86
N LYS A 165 0.70 -17.26 7.52
CA LYS A 165 0.02 -18.58 7.57
C LYS A 165 -1.37 -18.53 8.21
N LYS A 166 -1.61 -17.56 9.09
CA LYS A 166 -2.92 -17.35 9.71
C LYS A 166 -3.85 -16.59 8.78
N ILE A 167 -3.36 -15.48 8.21
CA ILE A 167 -4.21 -14.58 7.42
C ILE A 167 -4.54 -15.13 6.03
N ILE A 168 -3.66 -15.93 5.43
CA ILE A 168 -3.90 -16.51 4.10
C ILE A 168 -5.11 -17.46 4.09
N LYS A 169 -5.47 -18.03 5.24
CA LYS A 169 -6.66 -18.86 5.38
C LYS A 169 -7.96 -18.09 5.12
N ILE A 170 -7.94 -16.76 5.27
CA ILE A 170 -9.08 -15.88 5.00
C ILE A 170 -9.52 -16.02 3.54
N ARG A 171 -8.59 -16.26 2.60
CA ARG A 171 -8.92 -16.52 1.19
C ARG A 171 -9.90 -17.67 0.96
N ASN A 172 -9.87 -18.66 1.84
CA ASN A 172 -10.71 -19.85 1.71
C ASN A 172 -12.16 -19.61 2.14
N PHE A 173 -12.42 -18.47 2.79
CA PHE A 173 -13.76 -18.06 3.26
C PHE A 173 -14.43 -17.01 2.37
N ILE A 174 -13.72 -16.55 1.34
CA ILE A 174 -14.17 -15.51 0.39
C ILE A 174 -14.35 -16.11 -1.00
#